data_7f127cc6983ffa301c28613986d0e37c
#
_entry.id   7f127cc6983ffa301c28613986d0e37c
#
_cell.length_a   1.000
_cell.length_b   1.000
_cell.length_c   1.000
_cell.angle_alpha   90.00
_cell.angle_beta   90.00
_cell.angle_gamma   90.00
#
_symmetry.space_group_name_H-M   'P 1'
#
loop_
_entity.id
_entity.type
_entity.pdbx_description
1 polymer ?
#
loop_
_entity_poly.entity_id
_entity_poly.type
_entity_poly.pdbx_seq_one_letter_code
_entity_poly.pdbx_strand_id
1 'polypeptide(L)'
;KRESLSYTDAIYLRSLVSSLNSMTNAYDYVDSVLIYIDGYDRALTSSGLVNLSADDYSGWYSVYSSMSDTERTCIAPVVVNAGKASERRQLVVCARMLTMKGCVAVTLNISHLQEIIAVLRPSDNQHLYLVDGSGRLLAKAGDAGATEELQNLMGKTLSGAGNTAEQEHEFWIKLDDRDCLLNWQSYQNPDFYIVSTIDRAMILENLGERLMPLLLMAVV
;
A
#
# COMPACT_ATOMS: atom_id res chain seq x y z
N LYS A 1 17.24 -32.88 -17.95
CA LYS A 1 17.22 -33.93 -16.91
C LYS A 1 16.35 -33.41 -15.79
N ARG A 2 15.18 -34.01 -15.57
CA ARG A 2 14.38 -33.78 -14.35
C ARG A 2 15.16 -34.49 -13.23
N GLU A 3 15.87 -33.74 -12.42
CA GLU A 3 16.39 -34.27 -11.16
C GLU A 3 15.18 -34.55 -10.27
N SER A 4 15.02 -35.79 -9.84
CA SER A 4 14.01 -36.16 -8.88
C SER A 4 14.37 -35.48 -7.55
N LEU A 5 13.44 -34.70 -6.98
CA LEU A 5 13.56 -34.14 -5.64
C LEU A 5 13.92 -35.26 -4.65
N SER A 6 14.96 -35.05 -3.86
CA SER A 6 15.27 -35.98 -2.77
C SER A 6 14.17 -35.92 -1.70
N TYR A 7 14.07 -36.95 -0.87
CA TYR A 7 13.14 -36.95 0.26
C TYR A 7 13.34 -35.75 1.20
N THR A 8 14.59 -35.38 1.42
CA THR A 8 14.98 -34.22 2.24
C THR A 8 14.47 -32.93 1.61
N ASP A 9 14.62 -32.73 0.29
CA ASP A 9 14.14 -31.55 -0.44
C ASP A 9 12.61 -31.43 -0.36
N ALA A 10 11.91 -32.55 -0.42
CA ALA A 10 10.45 -32.57 -0.28
C ALA A 10 9.98 -32.12 1.12
N ILE A 11 10.71 -32.48 2.18
CA ILE A 11 10.45 -32.04 3.55
C ILE A 11 10.71 -30.52 3.67
N TYR A 12 11.82 -30.01 3.13
CA TYR A 12 12.11 -28.56 3.16
C TYR A 12 11.08 -27.75 2.39
N LEU A 13 10.68 -28.20 1.21
CA LEU A 13 9.62 -27.56 0.43
C LEU A 13 8.30 -27.51 1.21
N ARG A 14 7.91 -28.61 1.83
CA ARG A 14 6.69 -28.66 2.66
C ARG A 14 6.76 -27.69 3.85
N SER A 15 7.90 -27.61 4.50
CA SER A 15 8.12 -26.66 5.60
C SER A 15 8.02 -25.20 5.12
N LEU A 16 8.61 -24.87 3.96
CA LEU A 16 8.50 -23.54 3.36
C LEU A 16 7.05 -23.20 3.00
N VAL A 17 6.33 -24.09 2.34
CA VAL A 17 4.90 -23.91 2.02
C VAL A 17 4.09 -23.68 3.30
N SER A 18 4.34 -24.46 4.35
CA SER A 18 3.66 -24.28 5.64
C SER A 18 3.97 -22.90 6.25
N SER A 19 5.22 -22.43 6.18
CA SER A 19 5.61 -21.11 6.66
C SER A 19 4.93 -20.00 5.86
N LEU A 20 4.90 -20.11 4.52
CA LEU A 20 4.21 -19.15 3.66
C LEU A 20 2.70 -19.11 3.96
N ASN A 21 2.10 -20.28 4.18
CA ASN A 21 0.69 -20.37 4.56
C ASN A 21 0.41 -19.69 5.91
N SER A 22 1.29 -19.89 6.89
CA SER A 22 1.18 -19.22 8.18
C SER A 22 1.27 -17.71 8.06
N MET A 23 2.18 -17.19 7.22
CA MET A 23 2.32 -15.76 6.94
C MET A 23 1.08 -15.21 6.22
N THR A 24 0.56 -15.91 5.22
CA THR A 24 -0.65 -15.51 4.50
C THR A 24 -1.87 -15.44 5.42
N ASN A 25 -2.02 -16.41 6.32
CA ASN A 25 -3.16 -16.49 7.23
C ASN A 25 -3.00 -15.62 8.50
N ALA A 26 -1.85 -15.00 8.71
CA ALA A 26 -1.61 -14.15 9.87
C ALA A 26 -2.40 -12.84 9.82
N TYR A 27 -2.74 -12.38 8.61
CA TYR A 27 -3.40 -11.09 8.39
C TYR A 27 -4.40 -11.19 7.23
N ASP A 28 -5.63 -10.74 7.45
CA ASP A 28 -6.72 -10.83 6.46
C ASP A 28 -6.47 -9.98 5.20
N TYR A 29 -5.61 -8.96 5.29
CA TYR A 29 -5.23 -8.12 4.16
C TYR A 29 -4.11 -8.73 3.29
N VAL A 30 -3.50 -9.86 3.69
CA VAL A 30 -2.49 -10.56 2.90
C VAL A 30 -3.16 -11.61 2.01
N ASP A 31 -3.16 -11.39 0.70
CA ASP A 31 -3.69 -12.35 -0.26
C ASP A 31 -2.73 -13.53 -0.48
N SER A 32 -1.44 -13.25 -0.65
CA SER A 32 -0.44 -14.30 -0.81
C SER A 32 0.98 -13.81 -0.45
N VAL A 33 1.80 -14.76 -0.04
CA VAL A 33 3.25 -14.61 0.09
C VAL A 33 3.90 -15.62 -0.85
N LEU A 34 4.87 -15.18 -1.63
CA LEU A 34 5.54 -16.04 -2.60
C LEU A 34 7.04 -15.80 -2.64
N ILE A 35 7.76 -16.83 -3.07
CA ILE A 35 9.20 -16.81 -3.30
C ILE A 35 9.46 -17.20 -4.76
N TYR A 36 10.21 -16.37 -5.45
CA TYR A 36 10.62 -16.59 -6.82
C TYR A 36 12.15 -16.59 -6.95
N ILE A 37 12.67 -17.50 -7.74
CA ILE A 37 14.08 -17.60 -8.10
C ILE A 37 14.21 -17.43 -9.60
N ASP A 38 15.11 -16.53 -10.02
CA ASP A 38 15.35 -16.25 -11.44
C ASP A 38 15.72 -17.49 -12.22
N GLY A 39 15.20 -17.56 -13.44
CA GLY A 39 15.45 -18.68 -14.34
C GLY A 39 14.47 -19.85 -14.21
N TYR A 40 13.56 -19.80 -13.24
CA TYR A 40 12.45 -20.75 -13.16
C TYR A 40 11.17 -20.16 -13.73
N ASP A 41 10.30 -21.02 -14.26
CA ASP A 41 8.98 -20.66 -14.78
C ASP A 41 7.88 -20.68 -13.70
N ARG A 42 8.26 -20.89 -12.44
CA ARG A 42 7.39 -21.10 -11.29
C ARG A 42 7.85 -20.31 -10.08
N ALA A 43 6.88 -19.90 -9.28
CA ALA A 43 7.09 -19.38 -7.94
C ALA A 43 6.51 -20.32 -6.89
N LEU A 44 7.09 -20.33 -5.68
CA LEU A 44 6.58 -21.05 -4.52
C LEU A 44 5.63 -20.13 -3.75
N THR A 45 4.42 -20.63 -3.49
CA THR A 45 3.38 -19.93 -2.72
C THR A 45 2.89 -20.78 -1.55
N SER A 46 1.99 -20.25 -0.74
CA SER A 46 1.29 -21.01 0.31
C SER A 46 0.48 -22.20 -0.23
N SER A 47 0.05 -22.15 -1.49
CA SER A 47 -0.66 -23.24 -2.17
C SER A 47 0.25 -24.22 -2.92
N GLY A 48 1.58 -23.99 -2.93
CA GLY A 48 2.57 -24.77 -3.64
C GLY A 48 3.21 -24.03 -4.80
N LEU A 49 3.69 -24.79 -5.81
CA LEU A 49 4.33 -24.21 -6.99
C LEU A 49 3.30 -23.74 -8.00
N VAL A 50 3.35 -22.47 -8.38
CA VAL A 50 2.47 -21.83 -9.36
C VAL A 50 3.28 -21.37 -10.57
N ASN A 51 2.69 -21.40 -11.77
CA ASN A 51 3.34 -20.91 -12.98
C ASN A 51 3.29 -19.37 -13.01
N LEU A 52 4.36 -18.72 -13.49
CA LEU A 52 4.44 -17.28 -13.64
C LEU A 52 3.38 -16.71 -14.61
N SER A 53 2.97 -17.52 -15.58
CA SER A 53 1.97 -17.15 -16.59
C SER A 53 0.52 -17.33 -16.12
N ALA A 54 0.29 -17.83 -14.89
CA ALA A 54 -1.06 -17.96 -14.38
C ALA A 54 -1.64 -16.55 -14.11
N ASP A 55 -2.84 -16.29 -14.63
CA ASP A 55 -3.50 -14.97 -14.58
C ASP A 55 -3.55 -14.36 -13.17
N ASP A 56 -3.82 -15.20 -12.17
CA ASP A 56 -3.92 -14.75 -10.76
C ASP A 56 -2.58 -14.31 -10.15
N TYR A 57 -1.46 -14.69 -10.76
CA TYR A 57 -0.11 -14.44 -10.23
C TYR A 57 0.76 -13.56 -11.15
N SER A 58 0.28 -13.21 -12.34
CA SER A 58 1.06 -12.42 -13.31
C SER A 58 1.39 -11.00 -12.81
N GLY A 59 0.53 -10.43 -11.97
CA GLY A 59 0.67 -9.06 -11.46
C GLY A 59 1.97 -8.83 -10.69
N TRP A 60 2.33 -9.68 -9.74
CA TRP A 60 3.55 -9.52 -8.94
C TRP A 60 4.82 -9.66 -9.79
N TYR A 61 4.78 -10.56 -10.79
CA TYR A 61 5.93 -10.77 -11.67
C TYR A 61 6.21 -9.55 -12.55
N SER A 62 5.17 -8.84 -13.00
CA SER A 62 5.34 -7.58 -13.73
C SER A 62 6.02 -6.51 -12.88
N VAL A 63 5.67 -6.42 -11.58
CA VAL A 63 6.32 -5.51 -10.63
C VAL A 63 7.78 -5.88 -10.45
N TYR A 64 8.08 -7.16 -10.17
CA TYR A 64 9.46 -7.63 -10.02
C TYR A 64 10.30 -7.39 -11.28
N SER A 65 9.77 -7.70 -12.46
CA SER A 65 10.51 -7.56 -13.72
C SER A 65 10.75 -6.10 -14.11
N SER A 66 9.98 -5.16 -13.60
CA SER A 66 10.17 -3.72 -13.81
C SER A 66 11.20 -3.09 -12.87
N MET A 67 11.59 -3.80 -11.80
CA MET A 67 12.58 -3.30 -10.83
C MET A 67 13.96 -3.15 -11.48
N SER A 68 14.61 -2.01 -11.28
CA SER A 68 16.00 -1.83 -11.67
C SER A 68 16.95 -2.69 -10.82
N ASP A 69 18.16 -2.97 -11.30
CA ASP A 69 19.14 -3.80 -10.56
C ASP A 69 19.60 -3.20 -9.23
N THR A 70 19.42 -1.90 -9.05
CA THR A 70 19.78 -1.17 -7.82
C THR A 70 18.64 -1.12 -6.79
N GLU A 71 17.41 -1.34 -7.22
CA GLU A 71 16.25 -1.36 -6.33
C GLU A 71 16.19 -2.65 -5.53
N ARG A 72 16.08 -2.52 -4.21
CA ARG A 72 15.93 -3.65 -3.30
C ARG A 72 14.47 -3.99 -3.02
N THR A 73 13.62 -2.99 -3.00
CA THR A 73 12.17 -3.12 -2.76
C THR A 73 11.41 -2.30 -3.77
N CYS A 74 10.26 -2.80 -4.20
CA CYS A 74 9.33 -2.07 -5.04
C CYS A 74 7.91 -2.35 -4.56
N ILE A 75 7.08 -1.32 -4.61
CA ILE A 75 5.68 -1.41 -4.22
C ILE A 75 4.85 -0.81 -5.34
N ALA A 76 3.87 -1.58 -5.81
CA ALA A 76 3.03 -1.14 -6.91
C ALA A 76 1.60 -1.67 -6.80
N PRO A 77 0.59 -0.86 -7.09
CA PRO A 77 -0.76 -1.33 -7.31
C PRO A 77 -0.84 -2.08 -8.65
N VAL A 78 -1.51 -3.21 -8.64
CA VAL A 78 -1.71 -4.07 -9.80
C VAL A 78 -3.18 -4.45 -9.91
N VAL A 79 -3.68 -4.54 -11.14
CA VAL A 79 -5.00 -5.10 -11.43
C VAL A 79 -4.80 -6.53 -11.94
N VAL A 80 -5.34 -7.49 -11.20
CA VAL A 80 -5.31 -8.90 -11.58
C VAL A 80 -6.64 -9.25 -12.24
N ASN A 81 -6.60 -10.09 -13.27
CA ASN A 81 -7.76 -10.49 -14.07
C ASN A 81 -8.52 -9.28 -14.68
N ALA A 82 -7.80 -8.27 -15.15
CA ALA A 82 -8.39 -7.07 -15.76
C ALA A 82 -9.44 -7.42 -16.83
N GLY A 83 -10.63 -6.80 -16.73
CA GLY A 83 -11.74 -7.06 -17.65
C GLY A 83 -12.50 -8.37 -17.44
N LYS A 84 -12.17 -9.17 -16.43
CA LYS A 84 -12.91 -10.39 -16.04
C LYS A 84 -13.82 -10.12 -14.84
N ALA A 85 -14.83 -10.98 -14.63
CA ALA A 85 -15.70 -10.89 -13.45
C ALA A 85 -14.94 -11.07 -12.12
N SER A 86 -13.76 -11.67 -12.16
CA SER A 86 -12.84 -11.85 -11.03
C SER A 86 -11.75 -10.78 -10.93
N GLU A 87 -11.96 -9.61 -11.53
CA GLU A 87 -11.02 -8.50 -11.45
C GLU A 87 -10.80 -8.09 -9.99
N ARG A 88 -9.53 -8.01 -9.60
CA ARG A 88 -9.12 -7.61 -8.25
C ARG A 88 -7.99 -6.60 -8.33
N ARG A 89 -8.02 -5.63 -7.41
CA ARG A 89 -6.92 -4.70 -7.20
C ARG A 89 -6.08 -5.18 -6.02
N GLN A 90 -4.79 -5.31 -6.25
CA GLN A 90 -3.83 -5.75 -5.24
C GLN A 90 -2.70 -4.73 -5.13
N LEU A 91 -2.14 -4.60 -3.94
CA LEU A 91 -0.87 -3.93 -3.73
C LEU A 91 0.21 -5.01 -3.66
N VAL A 92 1.19 -4.93 -4.53
CA VAL A 92 2.31 -5.87 -4.58
C VAL A 92 3.53 -5.23 -3.97
N VAL A 93 4.10 -5.89 -2.97
CA VAL A 93 5.36 -5.53 -2.34
C VAL A 93 6.39 -6.58 -2.75
N CYS A 94 7.38 -6.21 -3.55
CA CYS A 94 8.49 -7.08 -3.96
C CYS A 94 9.77 -6.69 -3.24
N ALA A 95 10.48 -7.66 -2.69
CA ALA A 95 11.81 -7.49 -2.12
C ALA A 95 12.81 -8.46 -2.77
N ARG A 96 13.92 -7.94 -3.32
CA ARG A 96 15.00 -8.77 -3.88
C ARG A 96 15.69 -9.56 -2.78
N MET A 97 15.94 -10.83 -3.03
CA MET A 97 16.74 -11.66 -2.12
C MET A 97 18.20 -11.25 -2.16
N LEU A 98 18.87 -11.30 -0.99
CA LEU A 98 20.27 -10.87 -0.86
C LEU A 98 21.26 -11.94 -1.29
N THR A 99 20.90 -13.21 -1.14
CA THR A 99 21.82 -14.36 -1.30
C THR A 99 21.68 -15.07 -2.64
N MET A 100 20.58 -14.85 -3.34
CA MET A 100 20.32 -15.46 -4.64
C MET A 100 19.50 -14.50 -5.52
N LYS A 101 19.59 -14.67 -6.84
CA LYS A 101 18.75 -13.89 -7.76
C LYS A 101 17.32 -14.33 -7.66
N GLY A 102 16.44 -13.38 -7.41
CA GLY A 102 15.00 -13.62 -7.22
C GLY A 102 14.40 -12.63 -6.23
N CYS A 103 13.16 -12.88 -5.85
CA CYS A 103 12.44 -12.02 -4.92
C CYS A 103 11.53 -12.80 -3.97
N VAL A 104 11.22 -12.15 -2.86
CA VAL A 104 10.04 -12.44 -2.05
C VAL A 104 9.00 -11.40 -2.42
N ALA A 105 7.79 -11.81 -2.76
CA ALA A 105 6.71 -10.89 -3.01
C ALA A 105 5.52 -11.19 -2.08
N VAL A 106 4.87 -10.11 -1.63
CA VAL A 106 3.66 -10.14 -0.84
C VAL A 106 2.58 -9.41 -1.62
N THR A 107 1.44 -10.04 -1.81
CA THR A 107 0.29 -9.40 -2.41
C THR A 107 -0.73 -9.07 -1.34
N LEU A 108 -1.18 -7.82 -1.32
CA LEU A 108 -2.13 -7.31 -0.34
C LEU A 108 -3.44 -6.95 -1.03
N ASN A 109 -4.55 -7.25 -0.38
CA ASN A 109 -5.88 -6.87 -0.86
C ASN A 109 -6.13 -5.39 -0.58
N ILE A 110 -6.27 -4.58 -1.63
CA ILE A 110 -6.51 -3.13 -1.48
C ILE A 110 -7.84 -2.84 -0.78
N SER A 111 -8.88 -3.64 -1.00
CA SER A 111 -10.17 -3.42 -0.34
C SER A 111 -10.07 -3.57 1.17
N HIS A 112 -9.38 -4.60 1.65
CA HIS A 112 -9.12 -4.76 3.09
C HIS A 112 -8.22 -3.66 3.66
N LEU A 113 -7.21 -3.21 2.91
CA LEU A 113 -6.41 -2.05 3.32
C LEU A 113 -7.26 -0.78 3.44
N GLN A 114 -8.20 -0.57 2.52
CA GLN A 114 -9.13 0.56 2.57
C GLN A 114 -10.04 0.48 3.80
N GLU A 115 -10.54 -0.70 4.16
CA GLU A 115 -11.31 -0.92 5.39
C GLU A 115 -10.50 -0.57 6.65
N ILE A 116 -9.23 -1.02 6.71
CA ILE A 116 -8.34 -0.69 7.83
C ILE A 116 -8.12 0.82 7.93
N ILE A 117 -7.81 1.48 6.81
CA ILE A 117 -7.61 2.93 6.76
C ILE A 117 -8.90 3.66 7.14
N ALA A 118 -10.08 3.14 6.74
CA ALA A 118 -11.37 3.72 7.11
C ALA A 118 -11.63 3.68 8.63
N VAL A 119 -11.24 2.59 9.29
CA VAL A 119 -11.32 2.47 10.77
C VAL A 119 -10.36 3.44 11.48
N LEU A 120 -9.20 3.70 10.89
CA LEU A 120 -8.21 4.63 11.43
C LEU A 120 -8.61 6.10 11.27
N ARG A 121 -9.63 6.40 10.48
CA ARG A 121 -10.12 7.75 10.22
C ARG A 121 -10.69 8.37 11.49
N PRO A 122 -10.15 9.50 12.00
CA PRO A 122 -10.58 10.09 13.25
C PRO A 122 -12.00 10.69 13.22
N SER A 123 -12.48 11.07 12.04
CA SER A 123 -13.82 11.61 11.83
C SER A 123 -14.31 11.35 10.40
N ASP A 124 -15.63 11.40 10.20
CA ASP A 124 -16.24 11.24 8.86
C ASP A 124 -15.84 12.33 7.86
N ASN A 125 -15.40 13.46 8.38
CA ASN A 125 -15.01 14.64 7.61
C ASN A 125 -13.51 14.68 7.25
N GLN A 126 -12.77 13.64 7.63
CA GLN A 126 -11.36 13.50 7.32
C GLN A 126 -11.16 12.39 6.30
N HIS A 127 -10.39 12.66 5.27
CA HIS A 127 -10.01 11.65 4.29
C HIS A 127 -8.58 11.21 4.54
N LEU A 128 -8.37 9.91 4.48
CA LEU A 128 -7.04 9.31 4.62
C LEU A 128 -6.64 8.63 3.31
N TYR A 129 -5.38 8.83 2.96
CA TYR A 129 -4.77 8.25 1.77
C TYR A 129 -3.46 7.58 2.15
N LEU A 130 -3.18 6.46 1.54
CA LEU A 130 -1.87 5.83 1.52
C LEU A 130 -1.23 6.11 0.16
N VAL A 131 -0.06 6.74 0.15
CA VAL A 131 0.69 7.04 -1.08
C VAL A 131 2.10 6.46 -1.01
N ASP A 132 2.67 6.14 -2.15
CA ASP A 132 4.09 5.72 -2.23
C ASP A 132 5.04 6.94 -2.31
N GLY A 133 6.35 6.67 -2.26
CA GLY A 133 7.38 7.71 -2.34
C GLY A 133 7.38 8.53 -3.64
N SER A 134 6.67 8.08 -4.68
CA SER A 134 6.45 8.85 -5.91
C SER A 134 5.18 9.71 -5.88
N GLY A 135 4.41 9.66 -4.79
CA GLY A 135 3.12 10.35 -4.64
C GLY A 135 1.94 9.60 -5.27
N ARG A 136 2.14 8.36 -5.72
CA ARG A 136 1.07 7.57 -6.32
C ARG A 136 0.15 7.02 -5.23
N LEU A 137 -1.16 7.13 -5.44
CA LEU A 137 -2.17 6.61 -4.53
C LEU A 137 -2.19 5.08 -4.53
N LEU A 138 -2.04 4.48 -3.36
CA LEU A 138 -2.13 3.04 -3.12
C LEU A 138 -3.50 2.64 -2.57
N ALA A 139 -4.00 3.37 -1.59
CA ALA A 139 -5.31 3.15 -1.00
C ALA A 139 -5.91 4.46 -0.47
N LYS A 140 -7.24 4.53 -0.34
CA LYS A 140 -7.93 5.69 0.21
C LYS A 140 -9.11 5.26 1.09
N ALA A 141 -9.42 6.08 2.10
CA ALA A 141 -10.64 5.97 2.89
C ALA A 141 -11.43 7.27 2.85
N GLY A 142 -12.74 7.14 2.76
CA GLY A 142 -13.66 8.26 2.57
C GLY A 142 -14.01 8.50 1.11
N ASP A 143 -15.05 9.31 0.91
CA ASP A 143 -15.61 9.67 -0.42
C ASP A 143 -14.80 10.82 -1.04
N ALA A 144 -13.49 10.65 -1.12
CA ALA A 144 -12.60 11.70 -1.61
C ALA A 144 -12.63 11.75 -3.14
N GLY A 145 -13.13 12.85 -3.68
CA GLY A 145 -12.84 13.31 -5.04
C GLY A 145 -11.34 13.56 -5.25
N ALA A 146 -10.95 14.47 -6.10
CA ALA A 146 -9.61 15.06 -6.26
C ALA A 146 -8.39 14.11 -6.16
N THR A 147 -8.57 12.83 -6.43
CA THR A 147 -7.50 11.82 -6.32
C THR A 147 -6.31 12.14 -7.23
N GLU A 148 -6.58 12.66 -8.41
CA GLU A 148 -5.55 13.01 -9.40
C GLU A 148 -4.80 14.30 -9.02
N GLU A 149 -5.51 15.30 -8.51
CA GLU A 149 -4.90 16.54 -8.01
C GLU A 149 -3.98 16.25 -6.81
N LEU A 150 -4.45 15.41 -5.88
CA LEU A 150 -3.66 14.99 -4.72
C LEU A 150 -2.39 14.23 -5.16
N GLN A 151 -2.48 13.30 -6.11
CA GLN A 151 -1.33 12.55 -6.61
C GLN A 151 -0.30 13.48 -7.26
N ASN A 152 -0.76 14.43 -8.08
CA ASN A 152 0.11 15.42 -8.71
C ASN A 152 0.81 16.32 -7.69
N LEU A 153 0.09 16.73 -6.64
CA LEU A 153 0.64 17.53 -5.56
C LEU A 153 1.68 16.73 -4.77
N MET A 154 1.32 15.52 -4.32
CA MET A 154 2.22 14.66 -3.54
C MET A 154 3.46 14.27 -4.33
N GLY A 155 3.32 13.95 -5.62
CA GLY A 155 4.46 13.68 -6.49
C GLY A 155 5.46 14.83 -6.55
N LYS A 156 4.99 16.07 -6.64
CA LYS A 156 5.85 17.27 -6.61
C LYS A 156 6.47 17.50 -5.22
N THR A 157 5.68 17.36 -4.17
CA THR A 157 6.11 17.60 -2.79
C THR A 157 7.18 16.60 -2.37
N LEU A 158 6.95 15.30 -2.60
CA LEU A 158 7.87 14.24 -2.22
C LEU A 158 9.15 14.24 -3.06
N SER A 159 9.06 14.59 -4.34
CA SER A 159 10.25 14.74 -5.20
C SER A 159 11.13 15.91 -4.81
N GLY A 160 10.57 16.96 -4.19
CA GLY A 160 11.29 18.15 -3.72
C GLY A 160 11.80 18.07 -2.28
N ALA A 161 11.20 17.22 -1.47
CA ALA A 161 11.58 17.00 -0.07
C ALA A 161 12.74 15.99 -0.01
N GLY A 162 13.97 16.44 -0.23
CA GLY A 162 15.15 15.61 0.00
C GLY A 162 15.14 15.07 1.43
N ASN A 163 15.15 13.77 1.60
CA ASN A 163 15.48 12.90 2.77
C ASN A 163 15.30 13.44 4.21
N THR A 164 14.39 14.36 4.47
CA THR A 164 14.03 14.76 5.84
C THR A 164 12.83 13.95 6.31
N ALA A 165 13.07 12.68 6.57
CA ALA A 165 12.09 11.64 6.86
C ALA A 165 11.31 11.80 8.19
N GLU A 166 11.48 12.89 8.94
CA GLU A 166 10.88 13.07 10.27
C GLU A 166 10.06 14.37 10.43
N GLN A 167 9.75 15.06 9.35
CA GLN A 167 8.94 16.28 9.47
C GLN A 167 7.48 16.00 9.14
N GLU A 168 6.61 16.21 10.14
CA GLU A 168 5.19 16.41 9.90
C GLU A 168 5.05 17.69 9.08
N HIS A 169 4.39 17.59 7.94
CA HIS A 169 4.15 18.74 7.07
C HIS A 169 2.66 19.02 7.00
N GLU A 170 2.27 20.19 7.48
CA GLU A 170 0.91 20.69 7.38
C GLU A 170 0.88 21.91 6.47
N PHE A 171 0.00 21.92 5.50
CA PHE A 171 -0.24 23.10 4.67
C PHE A 171 -1.64 23.13 4.06
N TRP A 172 -2.10 24.33 3.77
CA TRP A 172 -3.39 24.54 3.11
C TRP A 172 -3.25 24.29 1.61
N ILE A 173 -4.19 23.53 1.08
CA ILE A 173 -4.28 23.22 -0.34
C ILE A 173 -5.71 23.41 -0.82
N LYS A 174 -5.87 23.51 -2.13
CA LYS A 174 -7.16 23.50 -2.78
C LYS A 174 -7.35 22.17 -3.49
N LEU A 175 -8.41 21.43 -3.09
CA LEU A 175 -8.83 20.19 -3.71
C LEU A 175 -10.30 20.30 -4.10
N ASP A 176 -10.65 20.02 -5.36
CA ASP A 176 -12.03 20.14 -5.88
C ASP A 176 -12.68 21.50 -5.51
N ASP A 177 -11.94 22.60 -5.68
CA ASP A 177 -12.35 23.97 -5.29
C ASP A 177 -12.62 24.19 -3.80
N ARG A 178 -12.27 23.26 -2.93
CA ARG A 178 -12.38 23.37 -1.46
C ARG A 178 -11.01 23.59 -0.83
N ASP A 179 -10.94 24.51 0.14
CA ASP A 179 -9.74 24.69 0.96
C ASP A 179 -9.63 23.55 1.96
N CYS A 180 -8.58 22.76 1.86
CA CYS A 180 -8.31 21.62 2.75
C CYS A 180 -6.98 21.81 3.46
N LEU A 181 -6.93 21.47 4.75
CA LEU A 181 -5.68 21.26 5.46
C LEU A 181 -5.15 19.88 5.10
N LEU A 182 -3.98 19.81 4.51
CA LEU A 182 -3.28 18.57 4.22
C LEU A 182 -2.17 18.36 5.24
N ASN A 183 -2.13 17.17 5.81
CA ASN A 183 -1.06 16.68 6.66
C ASN A 183 -0.53 15.37 6.08
N TRP A 184 0.78 15.15 6.12
CA TRP A 184 1.37 13.90 5.70
C TRP A 184 2.53 13.49 6.61
N GLN A 185 2.65 12.20 6.81
CA GLN A 185 3.66 11.59 7.67
C GLN A 185 4.23 10.35 7.03
N SER A 186 5.57 10.19 7.08
CA SER A 186 6.20 8.92 6.74
C SER A 186 6.13 7.96 7.92
N TYR A 187 5.83 6.70 7.64
CA TYR A 187 5.79 5.66 8.68
C TYR A 187 6.95 4.69 8.49
N GLN A 188 7.96 4.77 9.37
CA GLN A 188 9.11 3.85 9.52
C GLN A 188 9.87 3.45 8.23
N ASN A 189 9.33 3.71 7.05
CA ASN A 189 9.92 3.44 5.76
C ASN A 189 9.66 4.65 4.85
N PRO A 190 10.68 5.27 4.23
CA PRO A 190 10.53 6.40 3.33
C PRO A 190 9.72 6.08 2.05
N ASP A 191 9.34 4.80 1.87
CA ASP A 191 8.58 4.36 0.70
C ASP A 191 7.06 4.58 0.83
N PHE A 192 6.55 4.93 2.05
CA PHE A 192 5.12 5.12 2.30
C PHE A 192 4.83 6.37 3.10
N TYR A 193 3.74 7.01 2.73
CA TYR A 193 3.21 8.18 3.42
C TYR A 193 1.72 7.99 3.69
N ILE A 194 1.31 8.30 4.91
CA ILE A 194 -0.09 8.50 5.24
C ILE A 194 -0.37 9.98 5.06
N VAL A 195 -1.31 10.29 4.19
CA VAL A 195 -1.75 11.65 3.91
C VAL A 195 -3.17 11.80 4.44
N SER A 196 -3.42 12.85 5.19
CA SER A 196 -4.77 13.21 5.63
C SER A 196 -5.18 14.56 5.06
N THR A 197 -6.46 14.71 4.73
CA THR A 197 -7.04 15.99 4.35
C THR A 197 -8.31 16.25 5.15
N ILE A 198 -8.48 17.50 5.60
CA ILE A 198 -9.65 17.97 6.33
C ILE A 198 -10.14 19.24 5.66
N ASP A 199 -11.42 19.31 5.34
CA ASP A 199 -12.05 20.51 4.78
C ASP A 199 -12.02 21.66 5.81
N ARG A 200 -11.65 22.87 5.38
CA ARG A 200 -11.61 24.08 6.20
C ARG A 200 -12.95 24.42 6.83
N ALA A 201 -14.03 24.23 6.08
CA ALA A 201 -15.37 24.49 6.58
C ALA A 201 -15.69 23.65 7.81
N MET A 202 -15.28 22.37 7.80
CA MET A 202 -15.46 21.45 8.91
C MET A 202 -14.62 21.80 10.14
N ILE A 203 -13.40 22.29 9.93
CA ILE A 203 -12.55 22.77 11.03
C ILE A 203 -13.23 23.95 11.72
N LEU A 204 -13.76 24.90 10.95
CA LEU A 204 -14.46 26.08 11.47
C LEU A 204 -15.77 25.71 12.18
N GLU A 205 -16.54 24.76 11.67
CA GLU A 205 -17.77 24.26 12.28
C GLU A 205 -17.47 23.63 13.65
N ASN A 206 -16.51 22.71 13.71
CA ASN A 206 -16.09 22.08 14.97
C ASN A 206 -15.55 23.09 16.00
N LEU A 207 -14.83 24.12 15.56
CA LEU A 207 -14.38 25.21 16.43
C LEU A 207 -15.57 26.03 16.93
N GLY A 208 -16.54 26.34 16.06
CA GLY A 208 -17.74 27.09 16.40
C GLY A 208 -18.55 26.37 17.49
N GLU A 209 -18.79 25.07 17.33
CA GLU A 209 -19.53 24.26 18.31
C GLU A 209 -18.83 24.22 19.68
N ARG A 210 -17.52 24.21 19.73
CA ARG A 210 -16.74 24.19 20.98
C ARG A 210 -16.58 25.56 21.63
N LEU A 211 -16.48 26.63 20.82
CA LEU A 211 -16.27 27.99 21.31
C LEU A 211 -17.59 28.68 21.74
N MET A 212 -18.72 28.35 21.13
CA MET A 212 -20.03 28.93 21.48
C MET A 212 -20.42 28.74 22.95
N PRO A 213 -20.31 27.53 23.55
CA PRO A 213 -20.59 27.37 24.97
C PRO A 213 -19.66 28.16 25.87
N LEU A 214 -18.37 28.27 25.49
CA LEU A 214 -17.37 29.02 26.24
C LEU A 214 -17.64 30.55 26.19
N LEU A 215 -18.06 31.06 25.04
CA LEU A 215 -18.47 32.46 24.87
C LEU A 215 -19.75 32.77 25.68
N LEU A 216 -20.71 31.86 25.69
CA LEU A 216 -21.94 32.00 26.51
C LEU A 216 -21.62 32.00 28.01
N MET A 217 -20.65 31.20 28.49
CA MET A 217 -20.20 31.19 29.87
C MET A 217 -19.41 32.45 30.26
N ALA A 218 -18.76 33.11 29.31
CA ALA A 218 -17.98 34.32 29.57
C ALA A 218 -18.85 35.61 29.61
N VAL A 219 -20.12 35.52 29.20
CA VAL A 219 -21.06 36.66 29.17
C VAL A 219 -22.03 36.65 30.37
N VAL A 220 -22.04 35.58 31.20
CA VAL A 220 -22.78 35.47 32.43
C VAL A 220 -21.88 35.78 33.63
#